data_9a421fa5007558c5910562a6d5015727
#
_entry.id   9a421fa5007558c5910562a6d5015727
#
_cell.length_a   1.000
_cell.length_b   1.000
_cell.length_c   1.000
_cell.angle_alpha   90.00
_cell.angle_beta   90.00
_cell.angle_gamma   90.00
#
_symmetry.space_group_name_H-M   'P 1'
#
loop_
_entity.id
_entity.type
_entity.pdbx_description
1 polymer ?
#
loop_
_entity_poly.entity_id
_entity_poly.type
_entity_poly.pdbx_seq_one_letter_code
_entity_poly.pdbx_strand_id
1 'polypeptide(L)'
;MKNRYRFIALFWIASTVGVFAQQLDQLIETALENNAQLNALELKVAATKEGEIQAESWKNTSISSALFISEPETRTGPQKFQLSASQPIPAFGRITARTAYAKSLTDISYQEWVIAKRKLILEVAQLYYNYQVLIRQSALIEKHLKRLDQYISIATTKVTTGEASAVDVFQLKMRKEDYQNSSLQIQKSFDVIASALKATLNTNTEINIKEDSSFTINSTSLDLDKYQLEIHPELIQYDLLFESVAKERDLNDKERLPGIGVGLNYINVANRVDLNPIDNGKDIVAPMLSLSLPIFNKTYQSKERQLSIKEKQVEQQKINRANQLQQQLDRAIALSEKALIDFNSQNKNLNLAHQSMELVLAAFQTNAKGIEKLLDIQQMEFNYEFKKIAAIGNYFQGRLQLEYLVNQ
;
A
#
# COMPACT_ATOMS: atom_id res chain seq x y z
N MET A 1 47.78 -35.85 15.72
CA MET A 1 46.66 -36.80 15.49
C MET A 1 45.88 -36.96 16.76
N LYS A 2 44.59 -36.97 16.73
CA LYS A 2 43.55 -37.07 17.80
C LYS A 2 42.99 -35.74 18.29
N ASN A 3 41.66 -35.69 18.10
CA ASN A 3 40.59 -34.86 18.67
C ASN A 3 40.04 -33.77 17.76
N ARG A 4 39.27 -34.24 16.75
CA ARG A 4 38.35 -33.42 15.98
C ARG A 4 37.03 -34.20 15.74
N TYR A 5 36.26 -34.57 16.76
CA TYR A 5 34.86 -35.02 16.63
C TYR A 5 34.21 -35.04 18.03
N ARG A 6 33.72 -33.87 18.49
CA ARG A 6 32.76 -33.79 19.61
C ARG A 6 32.21 -32.38 19.66
N PHE A 7 31.26 -32.05 18.74
CA PHE A 7 30.34 -30.91 18.90
C PHE A 7 29.31 -30.95 17.75
N ILE A 8 28.58 -32.07 17.59
CA ILE A 8 27.39 -32.14 16.76
C ILE A 8 26.42 -33.05 17.52
N ALA A 9 25.72 -32.53 18.49
CA ALA A 9 24.53 -33.15 19.07
C ALA A 9 23.93 -32.28 20.17
N LEU A 10 23.45 -31.07 19.87
CA LEU A 10 22.57 -30.29 20.78
C LEU A 10 22.00 -29.06 20.04
N PHE A 11 21.30 -29.30 18.90
CA PHE A 11 20.57 -28.20 18.25
C PHE A 11 19.32 -28.75 17.52
N TRP A 12 18.54 -29.54 18.25
CA TRP A 12 17.30 -30.11 17.67
C TRP A 12 16.16 -30.20 18.70
N ILE A 13 15.94 -29.14 19.50
CA ILE A 13 14.69 -28.99 20.27
C ILE A 13 14.45 -27.48 20.45
N ALA A 14 14.06 -26.79 19.39
CA ALA A 14 13.46 -25.45 19.48
C ALA A 14 12.81 -25.05 18.13
N SER A 15 12.01 -25.94 17.52
CA SER A 15 11.40 -25.63 16.20
C SER A 15 9.91 -25.98 16.10
N THR A 16 9.16 -25.92 17.19
CA THR A 16 7.72 -26.20 17.13
C THR A 16 6.80 -25.01 17.46
N VAL A 17 7.32 -23.85 17.75
CA VAL A 17 6.51 -22.64 18.02
C VAL A 17 6.49 -21.66 16.82
N GLY A 18 7.33 -21.87 15.80
CA GLY A 18 7.52 -20.94 14.67
C GLY A 18 6.65 -21.19 13.44
N VAL A 19 5.89 -22.28 13.35
CA VAL A 19 5.26 -22.70 12.07
C VAL A 19 4.05 -21.84 11.67
N PHE A 20 3.40 -21.15 12.59
CA PHE A 20 2.14 -20.43 12.30
C PHE A 20 2.35 -18.94 11.96
N ALA A 21 3.30 -18.26 12.60
CA ALA A 21 3.71 -16.91 12.18
C ALA A 21 4.33 -16.93 10.77
N GLN A 22 4.98 -18.02 10.41
CA GLN A 22 5.60 -18.26 9.12
C GLN A 22 4.62 -18.20 7.93
N GLN A 23 3.31 -18.50 8.14
CA GLN A 23 2.33 -18.51 7.04
C GLN A 23 1.88 -17.10 6.63
N LEU A 24 1.64 -16.19 7.58
CA LEU A 24 1.33 -14.78 7.28
C LEU A 24 2.54 -14.10 6.66
N ASP A 25 3.74 -14.31 7.22
CA ASP A 25 4.99 -13.71 6.72
C ASP A 25 5.28 -14.15 5.28
N GLN A 26 5.06 -15.42 4.94
CA GLN A 26 5.19 -15.92 3.57
C GLN A 26 4.20 -15.27 2.59
N LEU A 27 2.95 -15.03 3.01
CA LEU A 27 1.97 -14.34 2.19
C LEU A 27 2.36 -12.88 1.96
N ILE A 28 2.86 -12.21 3.00
CA ILE A 28 3.37 -10.83 2.91
C ILE A 28 4.57 -10.77 1.95
N GLU A 29 5.54 -11.66 2.10
CA GLU A 29 6.72 -11.73 1.22
C GLU A 29 6.32 -11.94 -0.24
N THR A 30 5.44 -12.91 -0.49
CA THR A 30 4.88 -13.16 -1.84
C THR A 30 4.19 -11.92 -2.42
N ALA A 31 3.41 -11.20 -1.59
CA ALA A 31 2.76 -9.97 -2.02
C ALA A 31 3.76 -8.88 -2.37
N LEU A 32 4.79 -8.69 -1.53
CA LEU A 32 5.83 -7.67 -1.75
C LEU A 32 6.64 -7.93 -3.03
N GLU A 33 6.85 -9.19 -3.39
CA GLU A 33 7.58 -9.56 -4.61
C GLU A 33 6.73 -9.44 -5.88
N ASN A 34 5.46 -9.82 -5.81
CA ASN A 34 4.64 -10.03 -7.01
C ASN A 34 3.59 -8.95 -7.27
N ASN A 35 3.27 -8.08 -6.29
CA ASN A 35 2.20 -7.11 -6.45
C ASN A 35 2.50 -6.10 -7.54
N ALA A 36 1.63 -6.08 -8.58
CA ALA A 36 1.83 -5.25 -9.76
C ALA A 36 1.83 -3.74 -9.45
N GLN A 37 1.03 -3.28 -8.49
CA GLN A 37 0.98 -1.88 -8.10
C GLN A 37 2.28 -1.45 -7.40
N LEU A 38 2.81 -2.29 -6.50
CA LEU A 38 4.06 -2.00 -5.80
C LEU A 38 5.24 -1.96 -6.79
N ASN A 39 5.30 -2.92 -7.72
CA ASN A 39 6.31 -2.97 -8.78
C ASN A 39 6.22 -1.75 -9.71
N ALA A 40 4.99 -1.29 -10.05
CA ALA A 40 4.80 -0.08 -10.84
C ALA A 40 5.33 1.19 -10.13
N LEU A 41 5.16 1.28 -8.80
CA LEU A 41 5.71 2.38 -8.01
C LEU A 41 7.24 2.31 -7.89
N GLU A 42 7.82 1.12 -7.81
CA GLU A 42 9.26 0.94 -7.84
C GLU A 42 9.86 1.42 -9.18
N LEU A 43 9.22 1.05 -10.29
CA LEU A 43 9.60 1.54 -11.63
C LEU A 43 9.42 3.07 -11.73
N LYS A 44 8.41 3.66 -11.07
CA LYS A 44 8.24 5.11 -10.98
C LYS A 44 9.42 5.77 -10.27
N VAL A 45 9.90 5.19 -9.16
CA VAL A 45 11.11 5.67 -8.46
C VAL A 45 12.34 5.60 -9.38
N ALA A 46 12.52 4.48 -10.08
CA ALA A 46 13.60 4.35 -11.04
C ALA A 46 13.52 5.40 -12.16
N ALA A 47 12.33 5.65 -12.72
CA ALA A 47 12.12 6.67 -13.74
C ALA A 47 12.41 8.09 -13.25
N THR A 48 12.07 8.42 -12.00
CA THR A 48 12.39 9.74 -11.42
C THR A 48 13.89 9.91 -11.17
N LYS A 49 14.62 8.84 -10.83
CA LYS A 49 16.10 8.87 -10.74
C LYS A 49 16.75 9.17 -12.10
N GLU A 50 16.24 8.62 -13.19
CA GLU A 50 16.70 9.01 -14.54
C GLU A 50 16.38 10.49 -14.84
N GLY A 51 15.30 11.02 -14.28
CA GLY A 51 14.97 12.45 -14.32
C GLY A 51 16.03 13.34 -13.62
N GLU A 52 16.70 12.85 -12.57
CA GLU A 52 17.80 13.56 -11.92
C GLU A 52 18.99 13.69 -12.88
N ILE A 53 19.38 12.59 -13.57
CA ILE A 53 20.45 12.57 -14.56
C ILE A 53 20.11 13.51 -15.72
N GLN A 54 18.87 13.50 -16.20
CA GLN A 54 18.41 14.45 -17.22
C GLN A 54 18.51 15.90 -16.74
N ALA A 55 18.25 16.17 -15.45
CA ALA A 55 18.34 17.50 -14.87
C ALA A 55 19.78 18.05 -14.82
N GLU A 56 20.80 17.21 -14.77
CA GLU A 56 22.22 17.59 -14.82
C GLU A 56 22.67 17.99 -16.25
N SER A 57 21.93 17.59 -17.25
CA SER A 57 22.36 17.75 -18.65
C SER A 57 22.28 19.20 -19.12
N TRP A 58 23.26 19.57 -19.95
CA TRP A 58 23.26 20.84 -20.65
C TRP A 58 22.24 20.82 -21.79
N LYS A 59 21.77 22.00 -22.21
CA LYS A 59 20.96 22.12 -23.41
C LYS A 59 21.79 21.73 -24.63
N ASN A 60 21.13 21.20 -25.64
CA ASN A 60 21.79 20.75 -26.87
C ASN A 60 22.50 21.90 -27.60
N THR A 61 23.66 21.58 -28.21
CA THR A 61 24.30 22.44 -29.18
C THR A 61 23.42 22.51 -30.42
N SER A 62 23.09 23.73 -30.86
CA SER A 62 22.34 23.96 -32.11
C SER A 62 23.29 24.20 -33.24
N ILE A 63 23.16 23.43 -34.32
CA ILE A 63 23.88 23.62 -35.58
C ILE A 63 22.86 24.00 -36.65
N SER A 64 23.11 25.09 -37.35
CA SER A 64 22.25 25.54 -38.45
C SER A 64 23.10 25.89 -39.69
N SER A 65 22.54 25.67 -40.85
CA SER A 65 23.18 26.02 -42.13
C SER A 65 22.21 26.81 -43.02
N ALA A 66 22.72 27.74 -43.78
CA ALA A 66 21.95 28.53 -44.77
C ALA A 66 22.74 28.62 -46.09
N LEU A 67 22.04 28.43 -47.18
CA LEU A 67 22.55 28.67 -48.52
C LEU A 67 22.00 30.01 -48.99
N PHE A 68 22.86 30.88 -49.52
CA PHE A 68 22.44 32.16 -50.08
C PHE A 68 22.04 31.98 -51.54
N ILE A 69 20.74 32.00 -51.81
CA ILE A 69 20.21 31.97 -53.21
C ILE A 69 20.53 33.30 -53.90
N SER A 70 20.35 34.41 -53.20
CA SER A 70 20.85 35.72 -53.58
C SER A 70 22.13 35.98 -52.82
N GLU A 71 23.26 35.92 -53.51
CA GLU A 71 24.59 35.96 -52.88
C GLU A 71 24.90 37.41 -52.44
N PRO A 72 24.97 37.70 -51.09
CA PRO A 72 25.39 39.01 -50.63
C PRO A 72 26.84 39.28 -50.95
N GLU A 73 27.10 40.42 -51.65
CA GLU A 73 28.44 40.85 -51.98
C GLU A 73 29.16 41.41 -50.75
N THR A 74 30.42 40.99 -50.56
CA THR A 74 31.30 41.59 -49.58
C THR A 74 32.57 42.14 -50.26
N ARG A 75 33.42 42.83 -49.49
CA ARG A 75 34.70 43.35 -50.01
C ARG A 75 35.54 42.23 -50.63
N THR A 76 35.49 41.01 -50.02
CA THR A 76 36.32 39.85 -50.42
C THR A 76 35.61 38.88 -51.33
N GLY A 77 34.33 39.08 -51.68
CA GLY A 77 33.55 38.28 -52.61
C GLY A 77 32.14 37.94 -52.13
N PRO A 78 31.34 37.30 -53.00
CA PRO A 78 29.96 36.91 -52.65
C PRO A 78 29.95 35.73 -51.65
N GLN A 79 29.02 35.82 -50.68
CA GLN A 79 28.78 34.76 -49.70
C GLN A 79 27.95 33.63 -50.35
N LYS A 80 28.39 32.37 -50.18
CA LYS A 80 27.72 31.19 -50.77
C LYS A 80 26.89 30.42 -49.72
N PHE A 81 27.50 30.10 -48.59
CA PHE A 81 26.77 29.43 -47.53
C PHE A 81 27.29 29.87 -46.14
N GLN A 82 26.47 29.64 -45.14
CA GLN A 82 26.78 29.91 -43.74
C GLN A 82 26.56 28.63 -42.92
N LEU A 83 27.47 28.33 -42.01
CA LEU A 83 27.34 27.31 -40.98
C LEU A 83 27.48 27.97 -39.62
N SER A 84 26.50 27.75 -38.73
CA SER A 84 26.51 28.32 -37.39
C SER A 84 26.40 27.21 -36.35
N ALA A 85 27.23 27.25 -35.33
CA ALA A 85 27.09 26.40 -34.12
C ALA A 85 26.91 27.30 -32.90
N SER A 86 25.95 26.98 -32.06
CA SER A 86 25.70 27.74 -30.82
C SER A 86 25.39 26.82 -29.64
N GLN A 87 25.99 27.13 -28.49
CA GLN A 87 25.86 26.40 -27.24
C GLN A 87 25.36 27.35 -26.14
N PRO A 88 24.14 27.13 -25.64
CA PRO A 88 23.68 27.82 -24.43
C PRO A 88 24.45 27.35 -23.20
N ILE A 89 24.97 28.27 -22.41
CA ILE A 89 25.67 27.99 -21.16
C ILE A 89 24.67 28.20 -20.01
N PRO A 90 24.47 27.19 -19.14
CA PRO A 90 23.58 27.35 -17.99
C PRO A 90 24.08 28.47 -17.07
N ALA A 91 23.18 29.35 -16.60
CA ALA A 91 23.53 30.34 -15.60
C ALA A 91 24.00 29.62 -14.31
N PHE A 92 24.84 30.32 -13.54
CA PHE A 92 25.43 29.79 -12.32
C PHE A 92 24.34 29.30 -11.34
N GLY A 93 24.49 28.06 -10.86
CA GLY A 93 23.56 27.41 -9.94
C GLY A 93 22.27 26.86 -10.58
N ARG A 94 21.99 27.10 -11.89
CA ARG A 94 20.76 26.62 -12.56
C ARG A 94 20.69 25.10 -12.62
N ILE A 95 21.78 24.43 -12.97
CA ILE A 95 21.86 22.96 -12.99
C ILE A 95 21.65 22.43 -11.58
N THR A 96 22.38 22.96 -10.59
CA THR A 96 22.27 22.54 -9.19
C THR A 96 20.84 22.66 -8.66
N ALA A 97 20.15 23.77 -8.93
CA ALA A 97 18.77 23.97 -8.50
C ALA A 97 17.81 22.98 -9.23
N ARG A 98 18.03 22.74 -10.54
CA ARG A 98 17.23 21.81 -11.31
C ARG A 98 17.39 20.37 -10.84
N THR A 99 18.61 19.94 -10.55
CA THR A 99 18.92 18.62 -9.98
C THR A 99 18.35 18.49 -8.58
N ALA A 100 18.46 19.53 -7.73
CA ALA A 100 17.88 19.52 -6.40
C ALA A 100 16.34 19.37 -6.43
N TYR A 101 15.68 20.05 -7.35
CA TYR A 101 14.24 19.90 -7.56
C TYR A 101 13.89 18.49 -8.08
N ALA A 102 14.61 17.98 -9.10
CA ALA A 102 14.39 16.63 -9.62
C ALA A 102 14.56 15.57 -8.51
N LYS A 103 15.60 15.70 -7.68
CA LYS A 103 15.82 14.82 -6.52
C LYS A 103 14.65 14.86 -5.54
N SER A 104 14.12 16.04 -5.23
CA SER A 104 12.95 16.13 -4.34
C SER A 104 11.71 15.39 -4.89
N LEU A 105 11.56 15.29 -6.21
CA LEU A 105 10.50 14.48 -6.85
C LEU A 105 10.76 12.98 -6.71
N THR A 106 12.02 12.55 -6.75
CA THR A 106 12.43 11.16 -6.46
C THR A 106 12.12 10.80 -5.02
N ASP A 107 12.43 11.66 -4.06
CA ASP A 107 12.17 11.45 -2.63
C ASP A 107 10.67 11.30 -2.37
N ILE A 108 9.83 12.10 -3.03
CA ILE A 108 8.36 11.97 -2.98
C ILE A 108 7.91 10.63 -3.55
N SER A 109 8.43 10.23 -4.72
CA SER A 109 8.07 8.96 -5.36
C SER A 109 8.48 7.75 -4.51
N TYR A 110 9.64 7.82 -3.86
CA TYR A 110 10.08 6.80 -2.91
C TYR A 110 9.16 6.72 -1.69
N GLN A 111 8.74 7.87 -1.16
CA GLN A 111 7.79 7.89 -0.03
C GLN A 111 6.42 7.32 -0.40
N GLU A 112 5.95 7.54 -1.63
CA GLU A 112 4.72 6.90 -2.15
C GLU A 112 4.86 5.38 -2.19
N TRP A 113 6.02 4.87 -2.61
CA TRP A 113 6.31 3.44 -2.58
C TRP A 113 6.32 2.87 -1.16
N VAL A 114 6.94 3.57 -0.19
CA VAL A 114 6.93 3.17 1.23
C VAL A 114 5.50 3.08 1.77
N ILE A 115 4.66 4.07 1.49
CA ILE A 115 3.26 4.09 1.92
C ILE A 115 2.49 2.92 1.30
N ALA A 116 2.65 2.68 0.00
CA ALA A 116 1.99 1.58 -0.71
C ALA A 116 2.42 0.21 -0.17
N LYS A 117 3.71 0.03 0.10
CA LYS A 117 4.26 -1.19 0.73
C LYS A 117 3.58 -1.47 2.08
N ARG A 118 3.47 -0.47 2.94
CA ARG A 118 2.81 -0.62 4.25
C ARG A 118 1.32 -0.93 4.13
N LYS A 119 0.62 -0.29 3.19
CA LYS A 119 -0.80 -0.57 2.92
C LYS A 119 -1.00 -2.00 2.41
N LEU A 120 -0.12 -2.49 1.55
CA LEU A 120 -0.16 -3.86 1.05
C LEU A 120 0.02 -4.88 2.19
N ILE A 121 0.98 -4.66 3.10
CA ILE A 121 1.18 -5.51 4.28
C ILE A 121 -0.09 -5.54 5.14
N LEU A 122 -0.69 -4.38 5.41
CA LEU A 122 -1.94 -4.29 6.16
C LEU A 122 -3.07 -5.06 5.47
N GLU A 123 -3.24 -4.89 4.16
CA GLU A 123 -4.29 -5.56 3.38
C GLU A 123 -4.16 -7.09 3.41
N VAL A 124 -2.94 -7.61 3.19
CA VAL A 124 -2.66 -9.05 3.26
C VAL A 124 -2.98 -9.61 4.64
N ALA A 125 -2.54 -8.91 5.71
CA ALA A 125 -2.79 -9.33 7.07
C ALA A 125 -4.29 -9.29 7.44
N GLN A 126 -5.04 -8.30 6.97
CA GLN A 126 -6.49 -8.21 7.15
C GLN A 126 -7.22 -9.37 6.46
N LEU A 127 -6.85 -9.70 5.23
CA LEU A 127 -7.41 -10.83 4.48
C LEU A 127 -7.09 -12.16 5.18
N TYR A 128 -5.86 -12.32 5.67
CA TYR A 128 -5.44 -13.50 6.42
C TYR A 128 -6.30 -13.71 7.68
N TYR A 129 -6.47 -12.70 8.52
CA TYR A 129 -7.26 -12.84 9.74
C TYR A 129 -8.77 -12.99 9.46
N ASN A 130 -9.27 -12.38 8.40
CA ASN A 130 -10.65 -12.66 7.95
C ASN A 130 -10.81 -14.12 7.52
N TYR A 131 -9.82 -14.71 6.86
CA TYR A 131 -9.82 -16.12 6.52
C TYR A 131 -9.80 -17.00 7.78
N GLN A 132 -9.00 -16.66 8.79
CA GLN A 132 -8.97 -17.37 10.09
C GLN A 132 -10.32 -17.32 10.81
N VAL A 133 -11.04 -16.21 10.74
CA VAL A 133 -12.43 -16.13 11.27
C VAL A 133 -13.33 -17.16 10.59
N LEU A 134 -13.27 -17.25 9.26
CA LEU A 134 -14.09 -18.20 8.49
C LEU A 134 -13.74 -19.66 8.81
N ILE A 135 -12.46 -20.00 8.98
CA ILE A 135 -12.04 -21.34 9.41
C ILE A 135 -12.74 -21.73 10.71
N ARG A 136 -12.70 -20.84 11.72
CA ARG A 136 -13.30 -21.12 13.01
C ARG A 136 -14.82 -21.15 12.98
N GLN A 137 -15.45 -20.27 12.20
CA GLN A 137 -16.90 -20.30 12.00
C GLN A 137 -17.34 -21.58 11.29
N SER A 138 -16.61 -22.06 10.28
CA SER A 138 -16.90 -23.31 9.60
C SER A 138 -16.78 -24.51 10.54
N ALA A 139 -15.70 -24.58 11.34
CA ALA A 139 -15.51 -25.63 12.33
C ALA A 139 -16.61 -25.63 13.40
N LEU A 140 -17.07 -24.45 13.83
CA LEU A 140 -18.19 -24.30 14.75
C LEU A 140 -19.49 -24.86 14.18
N ILE A 141 -19.81 -24.50 12.94
CA ILE A 141 -21.03 -25.01 12.26
C ILE A 141 -20.97 -26.54 12.14
N GLU A 142 -19.84 -27.10 11.73
CA GLU A 142 -19.67 -28.54 11.61
C GLU A 142 -19.87 -29.26 12.96
N LYS A 143 -19.32 -28.70 14.05
CA LYS A 143 -19.53 -29.18 15.43
C LYS A 143 -21.03 -29.22 15.79
N HIS A 144 -21.77 -28.15 15.48
CA HIS A 144 -23.20 -28.04 15.79
C HIS A 144 -24.05 -28.93 14.87
N LEU A 145 -23.70 -29.10 13.61
CA LEU A 145 -24.37 -30.06 12.71
C LEU A 145 -24.25 -31.49 13.23
N LYS A 146 -23.06 -31.94 13.64
CA LYS A 146 -22.85 -33.28 14.23
C LYS A 146 -23.71 -33.47 15.50
N ARG A 147 -23.81 -32.42 16.34
CA ARG A 147 -24.65 -32.46 17.57
C ARG A 147 -26.15 -32.54 17.22
N LEU A 148 -26.61 -31.84 16.20
CA LEU A 148 -27.99 -31.89 15.74
C LEU A 148 -28.33 -33.29 15.20
N ASP A 149 -27.44 -33.96 14.47
CA ASP A 149 -27.65 -35.33 14.00
C ASP A 149 -27.87 -36.33 15.16
N GLN A 150 -27.12 -36.15 16.25
CA GLN A 150 -27.31 -36.93 17.47
C GLN A 150 -28.70 -36.65 18.12
N TYR A 151 -29.13 -35.38 18.20
CA TYR A 151 -30.42 -35.03 18.74
C TYR A 151 -31.58 -35.52 17.88
N ILE A 152 -31.44 -35.47 16.55
CA ILE A 152 -32.45 -36.03 15.62
C ILE A 152 -32.58 -37.55 15.82
N SER A 153 -31.47 -38.27 15.98
CA SER A 153 -31.49 -39.70 16.25
C SER A 153 -32.24 -40.05 17.56
N ILE A 154 -31.92 -39.30 18.67
CA ILE A 154 -32.58 -39.49 19.96
C ILE A 154 -34.08 -39.17 19.87
N ALA A 155 -34.42 -38.02 19.27
CA ALA A 155 -35.81 -37.62 19.10
C ALA A 155 -36.63 -38.61 18.26
N THR A 156 -36.03 -39.13 17.16
CA THR A 156 -36.68 -40.14 16.31
C THR A 156 -36.97 -41.40 17.09
N THR A 157 -36.04 -41.90 17.90
CA THR A 157 -36.23 -43.05 18.77
C THR A 157 -37.39 -42.83 19.75
N LYS A 158 -37.45 -41.63 20.41
CA LYS A 158 -38.51 -41.28 21.33
C LYS A 158 -39.90 -41.16 20.66
N VAL A 159 -39.95 -40.73 19.41
CA VAL A 159 -41.20 -40.72 18.62
C VAL A 159 -41.68 -42.17 18.37
N THR A 160 -40.78 -43.11 18.06
CA THR A 160 -41.14 -44.54 17.81
C THR A 160 -41.61 -45.24 19.09
N THR A 161 -41.17 -44.78 20.28
CA THR A 161 -41.63 -45.29 21.57
C THR A 161 -42.85 -44.55 22.12
N GLY A 162 -43.35 -43.52 21.43
CA GLY A 162 -44.48 -42.70 21.85
C GLY A 162 -44.19 -41.68 22.94
N GLU A 163 -42.91 -41.42 23.21
CA GLU A 163 -42.44 -40.51 24.27
C GLU A 163 -42.22 -39.08 23.80
N ALA A 164 -42.18 -38.79 22.47
CA ALA A 164 -41.98 -37.49 21.88
C ALA A 164 -42.89 -37.26 20.67
N SER A 165 -43.05 -36.00 20.28
CA SER A 165 -43.84 -35.59 19.13
C SER A 165 -43.02 -35.62 17.85
N ALA A 166 -43.66 -36.00 16.71
CA ALA A 166 -43.03 -35.86 15.39
C ALA A 166 -42.63 -34.36 15.06
N VAL A 167 -43.34 -33.41 15.68
CA VAL A 167 -43.01 -31.97 15.57
C VAL A 167 -41.61 -31.69 16.08
N ASP A 168 -41.16 -32.35 17.15
CA ASP A 168 -39.82 -32.20 17.70
C ASP A 168 -38.73 -32.57 16.69
N VAL A 169 -38.94 -33.64 15.96
CA VAL A 169 -38.03 -34.07 14.90
C VAL A 169 -37.99 -33.08 13.73
N PHE A 170 -39.14 -32.50 13.35
CA PHE A 170 -39.17 -31.49 12.30
C PHE A 170 -38.47 -30.19 12.74
N GLN A 171 -38.62 -29.74 13.98
CA GLN A 171 -37.92 -28.57 14.53
C GLN A 171 -36.39 -28.75 14.48
N LEU A 172 -35.87 -29.92 14.86
CA LEU A 172 -34.45 -30.26 14.75
C LEU A 172 -33.98 -30.29 13.30
N LYS A 173 -34.75 -30.86 12.37
CA LYS A 173 -34.42 -30.88 10.93
C LYS A 173 -34.39 -29.46 10.36
N MET A 174 -35.36 -28.60 10.67
CA MET A 174 -35.33 -27.18 10.25
C MET A 174 -34.09 -26.47 10.75
N ARG A 175 -33.70 -26.67 12.01
CA ARG A 175 -32.45 -26.11 12.55
C ARG A 175 -31.22 -26.63 11.84
N LYS A 176 -31.19 -27.90 11.45
CA LYS A 176 -30.11 -28.51 10.67
C LYS A 176 -29.99 -27.83 9.30
N GLU A 177 -31.10 -27.62 8.60
CA GLU A 177 -31.14 -26.91 7.32
C GLU A 177 -30.59 -25.45 7.45
N ASP A 178 -30.94 -24.70 8.54
CA ASP A 178 -30.41 -23.39 8.80
C ASP A 178 -28.88 -23.39 8.93
N TYR A 179 -28.30 -24.39 9.59
CA TYR A 179 -26.84 -24.50 9.75
C TYR A 179 -26.18 -24.98 8.45
N GLN A 180 -26.79 -25.85 7.66
CA GLN A 180 -26.29 -26.23 6.34
C GLN A 180 -26.26 -25.02 5.40
N ASN A 181 -27.32 -24.20 5.38
CA ASN A 181 -27.35 -22.96 4.63
C ASN A 181 -26.25 -22.01 5.08
N SER A 182 -26.05 -21.84 6.41
CA SER A 182 -24.95 -21.04 6.94
C SER A 182 -23.57 -21.55 6.51
N SER A 183 -23.39 -22.88 6.44
CA SER A 183 -22.15 -23.50 5.94
C SER A 183 -21.89 -23.13 4.48
N LEU A 184 -22.92 -23.17 3.62
CA LEU A 184 -22.81 -22.78 2.21
C LEU A 184 -22.47 -21.30 2.06
N GLN A 185 -23.04 -20.42 2.90
CA GLN A 185 -22.70 -19.00 2.90
C GLN A 185 -21.23 -18.74 3.30
N ILE A 186 -20.73 -19.46 4.32
CA ILE A 186 -19.31 -19.40 4.70
C ILE A 186 -18.41 -19.88 3.57
N GLN A 187 -18.79 -20.96 2.87
CA GLN A 187 -18.04 -21.43 1.71
C GLN A 187 -17.92 -20.34 0.63
N LYS A 188 -19.02 -19.62 0.35
CA LYS A 188 -18.96 -18.47 -0.58
C LYS A 188 -18.08 -17.33 -0.06
N SER A 189 -18.04 -17.10 1.25
CA SER A 189 -17.14 -16.12 1.84
C SER A 189 -15.67 -16.53 1.70
N PHE A 190 -15.33 -17.80 1.80
CA PHE A 190 -14.00 -18.31 1.47
C PHE A 190 -13.61 -18.02 0.02
N ASP A 191 -14.53 -18.29 -0.94
CA ASP A 191 -14.28 -18.01 -2.36
C ASP A 191 -13.91 -16.52 -2.58
N VAL A 192 -14.62 -15.60 -1.92
CA VAL A 192 -14.38 -14.15 -2.02
C VAL A 192 -13.02 -13.78 -1.46
N ILE A 193 -12.67 -14.22 -0.23
CA ILE A 193 -11.38 -13.89 0.39
C ILE A 193 -10.22 -14.53 -0.36
N ALA A 194 -10.37 -15.77 -0.81
CA ALA A 194 -9.36 -16.45 -1.62
C ALA A 194 -9.10 -15.71 -2.95
N SER A 195 -10.17 -15.23 -3.60
CA SER A 195 -10.06 -14.40 -4.81
C SER A 195 -9.34 -13.08 -4.52
N ALA A 196 -9.68 -12.39 -3.42
CA ALA A 196 -9.01 -11.16 -3.02
C ALA A 196 -7.51 -11.40 -2.74
N LEU A 197 -7.17 -12.46 -1.99
CA LEU A 197 -5.78 -12.84 -1.74
C LEU A 197 -5.02 -13.16 -3.05
N LYS A 198 -5.60 -13.93 -3.96
CA LYS A 198 -4.99 -14.21 -5.27
C LYS A 198 -4.69 -12.93 -6.04
N ALA A 199 -5.61 -11.98 -6.04
CA ALA A 199 -5.42 -10.68 -6.70
C ALA A 199 -4.32 -9.85 -6.03
N THR A 200 -4.33 -9.76 -4.71
CA THR A 200 -3.33 -8.99 -3.94
C THR A 200 -1.92 -9.59 -4.05
N LEU A 201 -1.83 -10.94 -4.05
CA LEU A 201 -0.57 -11.68 -4.24
C LEU A 201 -0.15 -11.79 -5.72
N ASN A 202 -1.00 -11.37 -6.65
CA ASN A 202 -0.81 -11.55 -8.09
C ASN A 202 -0.41 -12.99 -8.46
N THR A 203 -1.17 -13.97 -7.97
CA THR A 203 -0.89 -15.41 -8.19
C THR A 203 -2.15 -16.16 -8.59
N ASN A 204 -1.97 -17.22 -9.40
CA ASN A 204 -3.02 -18.16 -9.74
C ASN A 204 -3.00 -19.43 -8.88
N THR A 205 -2.04 -19.53 -7.95
CA THR A 205 -1.90 -20.71 -7.08
C THR A 205 -3.07 -20.78 -6.10
N GLU A 206 -3.51 -21.99 -5.77
CA GLU A 206 -4.52 -22.18 -4.72
C GLU A 206 -3.97 -21.75 -3.36
N ILE A 207 -4.78 -20.97 -2.65
CA ILE A 207 -4.44 -20.46 -1.33
C ILE A 207 -5.01 -21.43 -0.30
N ASN A 208 -4.12 -22.10 0.43
CA ASN A 208 -4.48 -23.02 1.50
C ASN A 208 -3.93 -22.49 2.83
N ILE A 209 -4.75 -21.76 3.55
CA ILE A 209 -4.43 -21.23 4.87
C ILE A 209 -4.96 -22.22 5.92
N LYS A 210 -4.06 -22.69 6.79
CA LYS A 210 -4.41 -23.56 7.93
C LYS A 210 -4.85 -22.73 9.11
N GLU A 211 -5.60 -23.35 10.02
CA GLU A 211 -5.99 -22.70 11.28
C GLU A 211 -4.75 -22.32 12.08
N ASP A 212 -4.74 -21.06 12.52
CA ASP A 212 -3.69 -20.49 13.37
C ASP A 212 -4.09 -20.61 14.83
N SER A 213 -3.36 -21.41 15.60
CA SER A 213 -3.58 -21.56 17.03
C SER A 213 -3.27 -20.30 17.84
N SER A 214 -2.42 -19.39 17.31
CA SER A 214 -2.11 -18.12 17.95
C SER A 214 -3.21 -17.06 17.78
N PHE A 215 -4.18 -17.31 16.89
CA PHE A 215 -5.32 -16.42 16.65
C PHE A 215 -6.28 -16.44 17.84
N THR A 216 -5.85 -15.90 18.98
CA THR A 216 -6.62 -15.81 20.23
C THR A 216 -6.28 -14.54 20.99
N ILE A 217 -7.20 -14.09 21.84
CA ILE A 217 -6.99 -12.91 22.68
C ILE A 217 -6.37 -13.36 24.01
N ASN A 218 -5.10 -12.99 24.23
CA ASN A 218 -4.33 -13.30 25.44
C ASN A 218 -4.12 -12.09 26.36
N SER A 219 -4.56 -10.88 25.94
CA SER A 219 -4.39 -9.62 26.68
C SER A 219 -5.73 -9.09 27.18
N THR A 220 -5.73 -8.49 28.36
CA THR A 220 -6.90 -7.86 28.97
C THR A 220 -6.97 -6.35 28.76
N SER A 221 -5.90 -5.74 28.25
CA SER A 221 -5.81 -4.29 28.03
C SER A 221 -4.93 -3.95 26.81
N LEU A 222 -5.22 -2.80 26.20
CA LEU A 222 -4.37 -2.15 25.20
C LEU A 222 -3.45 -1.17 25.91
N ASP A 223 -2.15 -1.20 25.57
CA ASP A 223 -1.18 -0.21 26.03
C ASP A 223 -1.21 0.96 25.03
N LEU A 224 -1.94 2.02 25.38
CA LEU A 224 -2.22 3.16 24.49
C LEU A 224 -1.10 4.19 24.46
N ASP A 225 -0.16 4.18 25.43
CA ASP A 225 0.90 5.19 25.56
C ASP A 225 1.98 5.10 24.46
N LYS A 226 1.94 4.07 23.63
CA LYS A 226 2.92 3.82 22.57
C LYS A 226 2.59 4.49 21.23
N TYR A 227 1.46 5.19 21.12
CA TYR A 227 0.93 5.58 19.82
C TYR A 227 1.20 7.04 19.46
N GLN A 228 2.24 7.30 18.64
CA GLN A 228 2.59 8.62 18.12
C GLN A 228 2.43 8.69 16.60
N LEU A 229 1.57 9.60 16.13
CA LEU A 229 1.29 9.80 14.70
C LEU A 229 2.29 10.72 13.98
N GLU A 230 3.11 11.49 14.70
CA GLU A 230 3.95 12.56 14.15
C GLU A 230 4.93 12.10 13.07
N ILE A 231 5.38 10.86 13.13
CA ILE A 231 6.32 10.24 12.17
C ILE A 231 5.64 9.31 11.16
N HIS A 232 4.31 9.44 10.99
CA HIS A 232 3.62 8.57 10.04
C HIS A 232 4.06 8.86 8.59
N PRO A 233 4.41 7.83 7.79
CA PRO A 233 4.92 7.99 6.42
C PRO A 233 4.07 8.88 5.51
N GLU A 234 2.76 8.89 5.68
CA GLU A 234 1.86 9.75 4.91
C GLU A 234 1.98 11.24 5.31
N LEU A 235 2.39 11.57 6.54
CA LEU A 235 2.67 12.94 6.94
C LEU A 235 4.05 13.37 6.45
N ILE A 236 5.04 12.48 6.49
CA ILE A 236 6.37 12.71 5.91
C ILE A 236 6.26 13.04 4.41
N GLN A 237 5.34 12.39 3.67
CA GLN A 237 5.11 12.71 2.27
C GLN A 237 4.74 14.20 2.06
N TYR A 238 3.93 14.79 2.94
CA TYR A 238 3.59 16.21 2.86
C TYR A 238 4.79 17.12 3.20
N ASP A 239 5.68 16.70 4.10
CA ASP A 239 6.91 17.43 4.39
C ASP A 239 7.85 17.44 3.17
N LEU A 240 7.99 16.30 2.49
CA LEU A 240 8.72 16.19 1.23
C LEU A 240 8.08 17.02 0.10
N LEU A 241 6.74 17.07 0.02
CA LEU A 241 6.04 17.94 -0.92
C LEU A 241 6.31 19.41 -0.63
N PHE A 242 6.33 19.81 0.64
CA PHE A 242 6.64 21.17 1.05
C PHE A 242 8.09 21.54 0.70
N GLU A 243 9.04 20.64 0.98
CA GLU A 243 10.44 20.82 0.58
C GLU A 243 10.59 20.92 -0.95
N SER A 244 9.88 20.10 -1.70
CA SER A 244 9.88 20.15 -3.17
C SER A 244 9.40 21.49 -3.71
N VAL A 245 8.38 22.11 -3.10
CA VAL A 245 7.92 23.45 -3.48
C VAL A 245 9.03 24.50 -3.22
N ALA A 246 9.79 24.37 -2.14
CA ALA A 246 10.94 25.26 -1.86
C ALA A 246 12.06 25.06 -2.90
N LYS A 247 12.37 23.82 -3.31
CA LYS A 247 13.35 23.55 -4.40
C LYS A 247 12.86 24.07 -5.74
N GLU A 248 11.56 23.96 -6.04
CA GLU A 248 10.97 24.50 -7.27
C GLU A 248 11.02 26.04 -7.31
N ARG A 249 10.90 26.69 -6.14
CA ARG A 249 11.07 28.14 -5.99
C ARG A 249 12.51 28.57 -6.27
N ASP A 250 13.51 27.89 -5.68
CA ASP A 250 14.92 28.16 -5.96
C ASP A 250 15.25 27.98 -7.44
N LEU A 251 14.72 26.92 -8.07
CA LEU A 251 14.86 26.72 -9.51
C LEU A 251 14.27 27.89 -10.31
N ASN A 252 13.06 28.35 -9.98
CA ASN A 252 12.41 29.48 -10.63
C ASN A 252 13.26 30.77 -10.53
N ASP A 253 13.90 30.99 -9.38
CA ASP A 253 14.80 32.12 -9.18
C ASP A 253 16.09 32.01 -10.01
N LYS A 254 16.66 30.80 -10.14
CA LYS A 254 17.83 30.55 -11.02
C LYS A 254 17.49 30.64 -12.51
N GLU A 255 16.28 30.23 -12.90
CA GLU A 255 15.83 30.35 -14.27
C GLU A 255 15.54 31.79 -14.70
N ARG A 256 15.25 32.68 -13.76
CA ARG A 256 15.10 34.12 -13.98
C ARG A 256 16.41 34.83 -14.34
N LEU A 257 17.59 34.23 -14.02
CA LEU A 257 18.89 34.81 -14.31
C LEU A 257 19.12 34.92 -15.84
N PRO A 258 19.92 35.92 -16.30
CA PRO A 258 20.30 36.03 -17.70
C PRO A 258 20.88 34.74 -18.26
N GLY A 259 20.52 34.40 -19.46
CA GLY A 259 21.11 33.29 -20.21
C GLY A 259 22.28 33.76 -21.05
N ILE A 260 23.39 33.04 -21.02
CA ILE A 260 24.57 33.29 -21.84
C ILE A 260 24.71 32.14 -22.84
N GLY A 261 25.16 32.43 -24.08
CA GLY A 261 25.52 31.41 -25.04
C GLY A 261 26.74 31.82 -25.83
N VAL A 262 27.54 30.84 -26.24
CA VAL A 262 28.69 31.02 -27.13
C VAL A 262 28.39 30.35 -28.47
N GLY A 263 28.95 30.89 -29.53
CA GLY A 263 28.76 30.32 -30.85
C GLY A 263 29.90 30.66 -31.78
N LEU A 264 29.86 29.99 -32.93
CA LEU A 264 30.81 30.23 -34.03
C LEU A 264 29.99 30.24 -35.34
N ASN A 265 30.22 31.28 -36.11
CA ASN A 265 29.70 31.41 -37.46
C ASN A 265 30.85 31.25 -38.47
N TYR A 266 30.66 30.36 -39.44
CA TYR A 266 31.54 30.23 -40.60
C TYR A 266 30.73 30.59 -41.82
N ILE A 267 31.27 31.51 -42.66
CA ILE A 267 30.64 31.93 -43.92
C ILE A 267 31.66 31.71 -45.03
N ASN A 268 31.26 30.87 -45.97
CA ASN A 268 32.09 30.66 -47.17
C ASN A 268 31.87 31.81 -48.16
N VAL A 269 32.99 32.36 -48.63
CA VAL A 269 33.05 33.48 -49.57
C VAL A 269 33.71 33.05 -50.85
N ALA A 270 33.03 33.23 -52.00
CA ALA A 270 33.61 32.96 -53.30
C ALA A 270 34.50 34.12 -53.77
N ASN A 271 35.43 33.83 -54.68
CA ASN A 271 36.28 34.87 -55.28
C ASN A 271 35.45 35.90 -56.08
N ARG A 272 35.83 37.16 -55.95
CA ARG A 272 35.32 38.24 -56.84
C ARG A 272 35.95 38.07 -58.24
N VAL A 273 35.14 38.32 -59.26
CA VAL A 273 35.60 38.25 -60.68
C VAL A 273 35.90 39.64 -61.26
N ASP A 274 35.35 40.69 -60.65
CA ASP A 274 35.45 42.07 -61.07
C ASP A 274 36.64 42.85 -60.48
N LEU A 275 37.13 42.44 -59.30
CA LEU A 275 38.21 43.03 -58.56
C LEU A 275 39.03 41.93 -57.88
N ASN A 276 40.36 42.14 -57.72
CA ASN A 276 41.21 41.21 -57.01
C ASN A 276 41.82 41.80 -55.73
N PRO A 277 41.03 41.94 -54.67
CA PRO A 277 41.52 42.50 -53.40
C PRO A 277 42.46 41.49 -52.71
N ILE A 278 43.30 41.95 -51.77
CA ILE A 278 44.34 41.18 -51.07
C ILE A 278 43.78 39.89 -50.42
N ASP A 279 42.52 39.93 -49.94
CA ASP A 279 41.84 38.79 -49.30
C ASP A 279 40.72 38.21 -50.18
N ASN A 280 40.86 38.15 -51.49
CA ASN A 280 39.82 37.67 -52.42
C ASN A 280 39.41 36.26 -52.13
N GLY A 281 38.11 36.00 -51.87
CA GLY A 281 37.53 34.70 -51.55
C GLY A 281 37.85 34.19 -50.14
N LYS A 282 38.31 35.05 -49.22
CA LYS A 282 38.62 34.63 -47.86
C LYS A 282 37.36 34.45 -47.05
N ASP A 283 37.19 33.26 -46.52
CA ASP A 283 36.07 32.88 -45.64
C ASP A 283 36.02 33.72 -44.35
N ILE A 284 34.83 33.93 -43.84
CA ILE A 284 34.61 34.68 -42.61
C ILE A 284 34.36 33.72 -41.47
N VAL A 285 35.12 33.85 -40.39
CA VAL A 285 34.93 33.16 -39.12
C VAL A 285 34.59 34.19 -38.05
N ALA A 286 33.39 34.09 -37.48
CA ALA A 286 32.91 35.05 -36.50
C ALA A 286 32.51 34.35 -35.21
N PRO A 287 33.26 34.47 -34.10
CA PRO A 287 32.81 34.04 -32.77
C PRO A 287 31.62 34.90 -32.34
N MET A 288 30.62 34.26 -31.72
CA MET A 288 29.41 34.92 -31.24
C MET A 288 29.24 34.75 -29.73
N LEU A 289 28.79 35.79 -29.07
CA LEU A 289 28.31 35.77 -27.71
C LEU A 289 26.85 36.19 -27.71
N SER A 290 25.97 35.37 -27.17
CA SER A 290 24.54 35.67 -27.01
C SER A 290 24.19 35.91 -25.56
N LEU A 291 23.32 36.90 -25.29
CA LEU A 291 22.78 37.24 -23.99
C LEU A 291 21.26 37.26 -24.07
N SER A 292 20.60 36.42 -23.27
CA SER A 292 19.15 36.36 -23.20
C SER A 292 18.67 36.96 -21.88
N LEU A 293 17.82 37.99 -21.94
CA LEU A 293 17.32 38.72 -20.78
C LEU A 293 15.78 38.62 -20.72
N PRO A 294 15.17 38.24 -19.57
CA PRO A 294 13.72 38.12 -19.43
C PRO A 294 13.08 39.48 -19.09
N ILE A 295 13.22 40.50 -19.93
CA ILE A 295 12.84 41.89 -19.64
C ILE A 295 11.32 42.07 -19.49
N PHE A 296 10.52 41.47 -20.37
CA PHE A 296 9.06 41.58 -20.37
C PHE A 296 8.36 40.28 -19.94
N ASN A 297 9.07 39.42 -19.24
CA ASN A 297 8.57 38.08 -18.89
C ASN A 297 7.94 38.06 -17.49
N LYS A 298 6.60 37.93 -17.44
CA LYS A 298 5.83 37.82 -16.20
C LYS A 298 5.75 36.35 -15.67
N THR A 299 6.31 35.40 -16.41
CA THR A 299 6.21 33.96 -16.10
C THR A 299 6.76 33.67 -14.71
N TYR A 300 7.95 34.19 -14.38
CA TYR A 300 8.62 33.91 -13.10
C TYR A 300 7.84 34.46 -11.89
N GLN A 301 7.23 35.66 -12.03
CA GLN A 301 6.38 36.22 -10.98
C GLN A 301 5.07 35.46 -10.81
N SER A 302 4.48 35.01 -11.92
CA SER A 302 3.29 34.16 -11.89
C SER A 302 3.60 32.80 -11.26
N LYS A 303 4.74 32.20 -11.59
CA LYS A 303 5.22 30.95 -10.99
C LYS A 303 5.43 31.08 -9.50
N GLU A 304 6.06 32.18 -9.02
CA GLU A 304 6.22 32.45 -7.59
C GLU A 304 4.88 32.50 -6.85
N ARG A 305 3.87 33.20 -7.43
CA ARG A 305 2.53 33.21 -6.84
C ARG A 305 1.87 31.83 -6.84
N GLN A 306 2.06 31.02 -7.91
CA GLN A 306 1.58 29.65 -7.96
C GLN A 306 2.22 28.79 -6.87
N LEU A 307 3.53 28.91 -6.66
CA LEU A 307 4.26 28.16 -5.63
C LEU A 307 3.82 28.55 -4.22
N SER A 308 3.59 29.85 -3.96
CA SER A 308 3.04 30.31 -2.68
C SER A 308 1.63 29.77 -2.40
N ILE A 309 0.79 29.63 -3.44
CA ILE A 309 -0.54 29.01 -3.32
C ILE A 309 -0.42 27.50 -3.11
N LYS A 310 0.48 26.84 -3.84
CA LYS A 310 0.76 25.41 -3.72
C LYS A 310 1.25 25.03 -2.32
N GLU A 311 2.13 25.86 -1.76
CA GLU A 311 2.64 25.72 -0.39
C GLU A 311 1.49 25.70 0.64
N LYS A 312 0.59 26.68 0.58
CA LYS A 312 -0.60 26.73 1.43
C LYS A 312 -1.55 25.55 1.19
N GLN A 313 -1.68 25.11 -0.07
CA GLN A 313 -2.47 23.93 -0.41
C GLN A 313 -1.91 22.67 0.26
N VAL A 314 -0.58 22.45 0.18
CA VAL A 314 0.09 21.30 0.80
C VAL A 314 -0.07 21.33 2.32
N GLU A 315 0.05 22.50 2.94
CA GLU A 315 -0.19 22.69 4.38
C GLU A 315 -1.61 22.25 4.79
N GLN A 316 -2.63 22.73 4.07
CA GLN A 316 -4.03 22.36 4.36
C GLN A 316 -4.29 20.86 4.11
N GLN A 317 -3.66 20.27 3.10
CA GLN A 317 -3.74 18.84 2.84
C GLN A 317 -3.08 18.03 3.97
N LYS A 318 -1.92 18.47 4.48
CA LYS A 318 -1.26 17.84 5.64
C LYS A 318 -2.15 17.86 6.88
N ILE A 319 -2.73 19.02 7.21
CA ILE A 319 -3.67 19.16 8.34
C ILE A 319 -4.86 18.20 8.17
N ASN A 320 -5.48 18.21 7.00
CA ASN A 320 -6.61 17.31 6.73
C ASN A 320 -6.20 15.83 6.87
N ARG A 321 -5.00 15.45 6.36
CA ARG A 321 -4.54 14.06 6.50
C ARG A 321 -4.22 13.69 7.94
N ALA A 322 -3.63 14.58 8.72
CA ALA A 322 -3.40 14.37 10.16
C ALA A 322 -4.72 14.12 10.90
N ASN A 323 -5.76 14.92 10.63
CA ASN A 323 -7.09 14.71 11.21
C ASN A 323 -7.70 13.35 10.82
N GLN A 324 -7.53 12.92 9.56
CA GLN A 324 -7.99 11.61 9.11
C GLN A 324 -7.24 10.46 9.79
N LEU A 325 -5.92 10.57 9.97
CA LEU A 325 -5.12 9.57 10.67
C LEU A 325 -5.51 9.50 12.16
N GLN A 326 -5.73 10.65 12.81
CA GLN A 326 -6.24 10.67 14.19
C GLN A 326 -7.60 9.98 14.30
N GLN A 327 -8.53 10.27 13.40
CA GLN A 327 -9.83 9.60 13.37
C GLN A 327 -9.71 8.08 13.15
N GLN A 328 -8.76 7.65 12.31
CA GLN A 328 -8.50 6.22 12.09
C GLN A 328 -7.91 5.57 13.36
N LEU A 329 -7.03 6.27 14.07
CA LEU A 329 -6.47 5.82 15.35
C LEU A 329 -7.57 5.63 16.40
N ASP A 330 -8.42 6.63 16.59
CA ASP A 330 -9.52 6.58 17.56
C ASP A 330 -10.48 5.43 17.24
N ARG A 331 -10.78 5.20 15.95
CA ARG A 331 -11.60 4.08 15.50
C ARG A 331 -10.96 2.72 15.78
N ALA A 332 -9.66 2.59 15.53
CA ALA A 332 -8.93 1.35 15.74
C ALA A 332 -8.84 1.00 17.24
N ILE A 333 -8.63 2.01 18.10
CA ILE A 333 -8.68 1.86 19.55
C ILE A 333 -10.07 1.38 19.98
N ALA A 334 -11.12 2.11 19.58
CA ALA A 334 -12.50 1.78 19.95
C ALA A 334 -12.92 0.40 19.45
N LEU A 335 -12.49 -0.02 18.24
CA LEU A 335 -12.76 -1.36 17.71
C LEU A 335 -12.09 -2.44 18.57
N SER A 336 -10.84 -2.24 18.95
CA SER A 336 -10.09 -3.20 19.78
C SER A 336 -10.65 -3.31 21.19
N GLU A 337 -11.00 -2.20 21.84
CA GLU A 337 -11.61 -2.17 23.16
C GLU A 337 -12.99 -2.83 23.17
N LYS A 338 -13.84 -2.47 22.19
CA LYS A 338 -15.16 -3.10 22.02
C LYS A 338 -15.03 -4.61 21.82
N ALA A 339 -14.06 -5.04 21.01
CA ALA A 339 -13.80 -6.45 20.78
C ALA A 339 -13.39 -7.20 22.06
N LEU A 340 -12.60 -6.58 22.93
CA LEU A 340 -12.24 -7.12 24.25
C LEU A 340 -13.46 -7.24 25.17
N ILE A 341 -14.31 -6.22 25.22
CA ILE A 341 -15.56 -6.25 25.99
C ILE A 341 -16.47 -7.37 25.50
N ASP A 342 -16.67 -7.46 24.19
CA ASP A 342 -17.50 -8.49 23.56
C ASP A 342 -16.93 -9.89 23.85
N PHE A 343 -15.62 -10.10 23.66
CA PHE A 343 -14.97 -11.38 23.95
C PHE A 343 -15.18 -11.83 25.41
N ASN A 344 -14.97 -10.94 26.37
CA ASN A 344 -15.14 -11.23 27.79
C ASN A 344 -16.60 -11.54 28.13
N SER A 345 -17.55 -10.78 27.56
CA SER A 345 -18.97 -11.00 27.72
C SER A 345 -19.42 -12.35 27.17
N GLN A 346 -18.96 -12.68 25.93
CA GLN A 346 -19.30 -13.96 25.30
C GLN A 346 -18.71 -15.16 26.07
N ASN A 347 -17.49 -15.05 26.63
CA ASN A 347 -16.92 -16.09 27.48
C ASN A 347 -17.75 -16.37 28.72
N LYS A 348 -18.22 -15.31 29.42
CA LYS A 348 -19.09 -15.46 30.60
C LYS A 348 -20.43 -16.12 30.22
N ASN A 349 -21.06 -15.65 29.14
CA ASN A 349 -22.34 -16.19 28.68
C ASN A 349 -22.20 -17.64 28.21
N LEU A 350 -21.07 -18.02 27.54
CA LEU A 350 -20.81 -19.40 27.16
C LEU A 350 -20.70 -20.35 28.35
N ASN A 351 -20.03 -19.94 29.42
CA ASN A 351 -19.96 -20.75 30.65
C ASN A 351 -21.36 -21.00 31.24
N LEU A 352 -22.23 -19.99 31.26
CA LEU A 352 -23.61 -20.14 31.71
C LEU A 352 -24.45 -21.00 30.76
N ALA A 353 -24.25 -20.85 29.45
CA ALA A 353 -24.94 -21.66 28.45
C ALA A 353 -24.52 -23.14 28.52
N HIS A 354 -23.23 -23.44 28.74
CA HIS A 354 -22.77 -24.82 28.97
C HIS A 354 -23.40 -25.48 30.20
N GLN A 355 -23.42 -24.77 31.35
CA GLN A 355 -24.07 -25.25 32.58
C GLN A 355 -25.55 -25.49 32.33
N SER A 356 -26.23 -24.56 31.64
CA SER A 356 -27.64 -24.69 31.30
C SER A 356 -27.88 -25.86 30.34
N MET A 357 -26.99 -26.10 29.38
CA MET A 357 -27.09 -27.20 28.43
C MET A 357 -27.01 -28.57 29.12
N GLU A 358 -26.09 -28.75 30.07
CA GLU A 358 -25.97 -30.00 30.85
C GLU A 358 -27.29 -30.30 31.60
N LEU A 359 -27.86 -29.31 32.28
CA LEU A 359 -29.13 -29.47 33.03
C LEU A 359 -30.32 -29.76 32.09
N VAL A 360 -30.43 -29.05 30.97
CA VAL A 360 -31.54 -29.23 30.02
C VAL A 360 -31.40 -30.56 29.29
N LEU A 361 -30.19 -31.00 28.94
CA LEU A 361 -29.95 -32.29 28.30
C LEU A 361 -30.33 -33.44 29.24
N ALA A 362 -29.95 -33.40 30.50
CA ALA A 362 -30.38 -34.39 31.53
C ALA A 362 -31.92 -34.45 31.67
N ALA A 363 -32.56 -33.27 31.74
CA ALA A 363 -34.03 -33.19 31.81
C ALA A 363 -34.73 -33.71 30.55
N PHE A 364 -34.18 -33.52 29.37
CA PHE A 364 -34.69 -34.03 28.12
C PHE A 364 -34.55 -35.55 28.04
N GLN A 365 -33.44 -36.10 28.52
CA GLN A 365 -33.22 -37.57 28.55
C GLN A 365 -34.23 -38.28 29.47
N THR A 366 -34.65 -37.63 30.59
CA THR A 366 -35.59 -38.18 31.57
C THR A 366 -37.07 -37.81 31.30
N ASN A 367 -37.38 -37.26 30.11
CA ASN A 367 -38.71 -36.77 29.71
C ASN A 367 -39.30 -35.68 30.61
N ALA A 368 -38.45 -35.00 31.43
CA ALA A 368 -38.91 -33.92 32.34
C ALA A 368 -39.11 -32.60 31.59
N LYS A 369 -38.53 -32.38 30.41
CA LYS A 369 -38.69 -31.18 29.57
C LYS A 369 -38.68 -31.53 28.08
N GLY A 370 -39.42 -30.76 27.28
CA GLY A 370 -39.50 -30.85 25.86
C GLY A 370 -38.25 -30.37 25.11
N ILE A 371 -38.18 -30.69 23.83
CA ILE A 371 -37.06 -30.37 22.90
C ILE A 371 -36.83 -28.84 22.76
N GLU A 372 -37.88 -28.00 22.91
CA GLU A 372 -37.82 -26.54 22.74
C GLU A 372 -36.73 -25.92 23.61
N LYS A 373 -36.68 -26.30 24.91
CA LYS A 373 -35.65 -25.79 25.82
C LYS A 373 -34.23 -26.16 25.43
N LEU A 374 -34.05 -27.38 24.89
CA LEU A 374 -32.75 -27.85 24.36
C LEU A 374 -32.32 -27.02 23.16
N LEU A 375 -33.23 -26.76 22.20
CA LEU A 375 -32.99 -25.94 21.02
C LEU A 375 -32.69 -24.48 21.38
N ASP A 376 -33.41 -23.89 22.37
CA ASP A 376 -33.16 -22.54 22.83
C ASP A 376 -31.74 -22.38 23.37
N ILE A 377 -31.29 -23.27 24.26
CA ILE A 377 -29.96 -23.18 24.86
C ILE A 377 -28.89 -23.49 23.82
N GLN A 378 -29.11 -24.44 22.90
CA GLN A 378 -28.20 -24.71 21.81
C GLN A 378 -28.03 -23.51 20.90
N GLN A 379 -29.10 -22.78 20.59
CA GLN A 379 -29.05 -21.57 19.78
C GLN A 379 -28.28 -20.45 20.50
N MET A 380 -28.45 -20.31 21.82
CA MET A 380 -27.71 -19.35 22.63
C MET A 380 -26.21 -19.69 22.62
N GLU A 381 -25.84 -20.95 22.86
CA GLU A 381 -24.48 -21.44 22.82
C GLU A 381 -23.81 -21.12 21.47
N PHE A 382 -24.49 -21.50 20.37
CA PHE A 382 -24.01 -21.21 19.02
C PHE A 382 -23.80 -19.72 18.78
N ASN A 383 -24.76 -18.88 19.15
CA ASN A 383 -24.69 -17.44 18.98
C ASN A 383 -23.54 -16.81 19.80
N TYR A 384 -23.28 -17.30 21.01
CA TYR A 384 -22.20 -16.82 21.85
C TYR A 384 -20.83 -17.27 21.29
N GLU A 385 -20.69 -18.53 20.85
CA GLU A 385 -19.46 -19.01 20.21
C GLU A 385 -19.19 -18.23 18.91
N PHE A 386 -20.21 -17.99 18.08
CA PHE A 386 -20.09 -17.27 16.82
C PHE A 386 -19.69 -15.80 17.05
N LYS A 387 -20.31 -15.12 18.02
CA LYS A 387 -19.98 -13.74 18.41
C LYS A 387 -18.56 -13.66 19.02
N LYS A 388 -18.16 -14.67 19.79
CA LYS A 388 -16.80 -14.74 20.33
C LYS A 388 -15.74 -14.83 19.21
N ILE A 389 -15.96 -15.65 18.19
CA ILE A 389 -15.09 -15.75 17.02
C ILE A 389 -15.03 -14.40 16.30
N ALA A 390 -16.16 -13.73 16.10
CA ALA A 390 -16.22 -12.40 15.49
C ALA A 390 -15.47 -11.35 16.34
N ALA A 391 -15.58 -11.41 17.68
CA ALA A 391 -14.84 -10.53 18.57
C ALA A 391 -13.31 -10.72 18.46
N ILE A 392 -12.83 -11.97 18.35
CA ILE A 392 -11.42 -12.25 18.08
C ILE A 392 -10.99 -11.61 16.75
N GLY A 393 -11.77 -11.80 15.69
CA GLY A 393 -11.50 -11.18 14.38
C GLY A 393 -11.41 -9.65 14.45
N ASN A 394 -12.38 -9.01 15.07
CA ASN A 394 -12.42 -7.56 15.26
C ASN A 394 -11.22 -7.04 16.08
N TYR A 395 -10.79 -7.78 17.09
CA TYR A 395 -9.61 -7.42 17.88
C TYR A 395 -8.35 -7.40 17.04
N PHE A 396 -8.13 -8.44 16.23
CA PHE A 396 -6.97 -8.49 15.33
C PHE A 396 -7.05 -7.43 14.24
N GLN A 397 -8.23 -7.15 13.67
CA GLN A 397 -8.42 -6.06 12.70
C GLN A 397 -8.09 -4.69 13.32
N GLY A 398 -8.55 -4.43 14.55
CA GLY A 398 -8.22 -3.21 15.28
C GLY A 398 -6.71 -3.10 15.53
N ARG A 399 -6.06 -4.19 15.99
CA ARG A 399 -4.62 -4.22 16.24
C ARG A 399 -3.79 -3.99 14.98
N LEU A 400 -4.13 -4.62 13.88
CA LEU A 400 -3.45 -4.40 12.60
C LEU A 400 -3.53 -2.92 12.17
N GLN A 401 -4.69 -2.31 12.35
CA GLN A 401 -4.86 -0.89 12.03
C GLN A 401 -4.02 -0.01 12.96
N LEU A 402 -3.94 -0.33 14.26
CA LEU A 402 -3.04 0.34 15.21
C LEU A 402 -1.57 0.20 14.81
N GLU A 403 -1.14 -1.00 14.48
CA GLU A 403 0.23 -1.28 14.03
C GLU A 403 0.57 -0.51 12.76
N TYR A 404 -0.33 -0.43 11.79
CA TYR A 404 -0.15 0.39 10.59
C TYR A 404 0.01 1.87 10.90
N LEU A 405 -0.82 2.41 11.81
CA LEU A 405 -0.84 3.85 12.13
C LEU A 405 0.36 4.31 12.95
N VAL A 406 0.91 3.41 13.75
CA VAL A 406 1.90 3.73 14.78
C VAL A 406 3.26 3.15 14.48
N ASN A 407 3.31 2.13 13.63
CA ASN A 407 4.53 1.39 13.44
C ASN A 407 5.64 2.26 12.84
N GLN A 408 6.67 2.28 13.58
CA GLN A 408 7.99 2.82 13.35
C GLN A 408 8.75 2.04 12.28
#